data_b69a612b59ff4e98c3d7663fc8d738ca
#
_entry.id   b69a612b59ff4e98c3d7663fc8d738ca
#
_cell.length_a   1.000
_cell.length_b   1.000
_cell.length_c   1.000
_cell.angle_alpha   90.00
_cell.angle_beta   90.00
_cell.angle_gamma   90.00
#
_symmetry.space_group_name_H-M   'P 1'
#
loop_
_entity.id
_entity.type
_entity.pdbx_description
1 polymer ?
#
loop_
_entity_poly.entity_id
_entity_poly.type
_entity_poly.pdbx_seq_one_letter_code
_entity_poly.pdbx_strand_id
1 'polypeptide(L)'
;MSETLILKGGLLIDGNGGDPVSDPEIVIEGGRITGVQSKAGSAKANGARIIDCGDCVLMPGMMDLHVHLSAANDGDYSQIELANVIRTPAEMLLDAAKNSRVLLESGFTTLRDMDWVTALGRNFVQEMGALRDSIAAGKMPGPRLIAGGFVLTTGSHHDRMQPRVMPRDLERYGDGPWDIRRVSRRNLRDGADFLKACVSGGQCSFDRHDDLWDRNITQEELEAIVDEAHAYQKPVAAHCHTPLSVKMAIEAGVDTVEHCTYVDEDAVSQLAASGRYNVPTLALREEAVIEERRRRGAEEFVLAQAKEIADNCFASFERYREAGVKFAMGTDTCWHPTFGSNARELSIYVSLGLTEMEAIQTTTRNAADALGMLGDLGTVEAGKIADIIAVDGNPLDDISRLQEMARIKLVVKEGNVAVNRLN
;
A
#
# COMPACT_ATOMS: atom_id res chain seq x y z
N MET A 1 -34.12 5.91 7.24
CA MET A 1 -33.12 6.55 8.12
C MET A 1 -32.00 5.53 8.27
N SER A 2 -30.76 5.91 8.02
CA SER A 2 -29.58 5.03 8.25
C SER A 2 -29.52 4.72 9.75
N GLU A 3 -29.24 3.46 10.10
CA GLU A 3 -29.05 3.02 11.49
C GLU A 3 -27.86 3.80 12.09
N THR A 4 -28.03 4.39 13.26
CA THR A 4 -26.92 5.01 14.01
C THR A 4 -26.12 3.89 14.67
N LEU A 5 -24.79 3.87 14.46
CA LEU A 5 -23.85 2.96 15.13
C LEU A 5 -23.04 3.76 16.16
N ILE A 6 -22.92 3.23 17.37
CA ILE A 6 -22.08 3.79 18.43
C ILE A 6 -21.00 2.75 18.80
N LEU A 7 -19.73 3.13 18.68
CA LEU A 7 -18.60 2.33 19.13
C LEU A 7 -18.10 2.86 20.47
N LYS A 8 -17.85 1.93 21.41
CA LYS A 8 -17.19 2.20 22.69
C LYS A 8 -15.93 1.41 22.82
N GLY A 9 -14.92 1.94 23.49
CA GLY A 9 -13.65 1.26 23.73
C GLY A 9 -12.97 1.77 25.00
N GLY A 10 -11.88 1.14 25.39
CA GLY A 10 -11.09 1.58 26.54
C GLY A 10 -10.23 2.81 26.22
N LEU A 11 -9.72 2.89 25.00
CA LEU A 11 -8.82 3.95 24.56
C LEU A 11 -9.09 4.30 23.07
N LEU A 12 -8.83 5.55 22.67
CA LEU A 12 -8.83 5.97 21.28
C LEU A 12 -7.48 6.61 20.93
N ILE A 13 -6.83 6.05 19.90
CA ILE A 13 -5.74 6.67 19.16
C ILE A 13 -6.39 7.31 17.93
N ASP A 14 -6.56 8.63 17.91
CA ASP A 14 -7.31 9.32 16.86
C ASP A 14 -6.56 9.46 15.52
N GLY A 15 -5.24 9.19 15.52
CA GLY A 15 -4.35 9.32 14.35
C GLY A 15 -3.71 10.71 14.20
N ASN A 16 -4.05 11.70 15.03
CA ASN A 16 -3.48 13.05 14.95
C ASN A 16 -2.13 13.19 15.66
N GLY A 17 -1.71 12.19 16.46
CA GLY A 17 -0.44 12.21 17.18
C GLY A 17 -0.51 12.86 18.56
N GLY A 18 -1.72 13.18 19.03
CA GLY A 18 -1.95 13.64 20.39
C GLY A 18 -2.05 12.49 21.40
N ASP A 19 -2.25 12.86 22.69
CA ASP A 19 -2.48 11.87 23.75
C ASP A 19 -3.76 11.06 23.47
N PRO A 20 -3.75 9.73 23.70
CA PRO A 20 -4.93 8.90 23.54
C PRO A 20 -6.09 9.30 24.45
N VAL A 21 -7.33 9.18 23.96
CA VAL A 21 -8.55 9.55 24.68
C VAL A 21 -9.10 8.32 25.41
N SER A 22 -9.28 8.42 26.73
CA SER A 22 -9.86 7.35 27.55
C SER A 22 -11.38 7.29 27.40
N ASP A 23 -11.93 6.06 27.49
CA ASP A 23 -13.37 5.77 27.45
C ASP A 23 -14.08 6.46 26.26
N PRO A 24 -13.59 6.28 25.02
CA PRO A 24 -14.16 6.94 23.85
C PRO A 24 -15.55 6.39 23.51
N GLU A 25 -16.38 7.29 23.01
CA GLU A 25 -17.65 6.97 22.37
C GLU A 25 -17.69 7.64 20.99
N ILE A 26 -17.76 6.83 19.92
CA ILE A 26 -17.75 7.29 18.54
C ILE A 26 -19.13 7.06 17.94
N VAL A 27 -19.78 8.13 17.50
CA VAL A 27 -21.10 8.08 16.86
C VAL A 27 -20.94 8.11 15.34
N ILE A 28 -21.59 7.16 14.68
CA ILE A 28 -21.49 6.96 13.22
C ILE A 28 -22.91 6.97 12.63
N GLU A 29 -23.12 7.82 11.63
CA GLU A 29 -24.39 7.92 10.89
C GLU A 29 -24.10 8.06 9.39
N GLY A 30 -24.80 7.28 8.57
CA GLY A 30 -24.62 7.34 7.11
C GLY A 30 -23.21 7.04 6.63
N GLY A 31 -22.47 6.23 7.39
CA GLY A 31 -21.07 5.87 7.05
C GLY A 31 -20.02 6.89 7.48
N ARG A 32 -20.44 7.99 8.14
CA ARG A 32 -19.53 9.03 8.61
C ARG A 32 -19.56 9.16 10.13
N ILE A 33 -18.45 9.58 10.70
CA ILE A 33 -18.33 9.93 12.12
C ILE A 33 -19.06 11.25 12.33
N THR A 34 -20.06 11.28 13.21
CA THR A 34 -20.82 12.50 13.56
C THR A 34 -20.42 13.07 14.91
N GLY A 35 -19.74 12.27 15.75
CA GLY A 35 -19.24 12.73 17.04
C GLY A 35 -18.21 11.79 17.63
N VAL A 36 -17.23 12.37 18.32
CA VAL A 36 -16.24 11.69 19.15
C VAL A 36 -16.28 12.32 20.53
N GLN A 37 -16.55 11.53 21.57
CA GLN A 37 -16.73 12.02 22.94
C GLN A 37 -15.87 11.22 23.91
N SER A 38 -15.40 11.85 24.97
CA SER A 38 -14.79 11.19 26.13
C SER A 38 -15.85 11.08 27.23
N LYS A 39 -16.11 9.91 27.70
CA LYS A 39 -17.04 9.40 28.74
C LYS A 39 -18.24 8.68 28.18
N ALA A 40 -18.26 7.37 28.44
CA ALA A 40 -19.40 6.51 28.18
C ALA A 40 -20.66 7.02 28.90
N GLY A 41 -21.74 7.23 28.13
CA GLY A 41 -23.06 7.55 28.67
C GLY A 41 -23.72 8.83 28.18
N SER A 42 -23.08 9.59 27.30
CA SER A 42 -23.62 10.87 26.81
C SER A 42 -24.46 10.75 25.53
N ALA A 43 -24.20 9.78 24.66
CA ALA A 43 -24.98 9.59 23.44
C ALA A 43 -26.27 8.84 23.72
N LYS A 44 -27.37 9.59 23.90
CA LYS A 44 -28.75 9.08 23.92
C LYS A 44 -29.32 9.05 22.51
N ALA A 45 -28.84 8.15 21.67
CA ALA A 45 -29.49 7.89 20.39
C ALA A 45 -30.54 6.78 20.62
N ASN A 46 -31.83 7.16 20.70
CA ASN A 46 -32.93 6.21 20.74
C ASN A 46 -32.90 5.36 19.47
N GLY A 47 -32.68 4.04 19.63
CA GLY A 47 -32.62 3.08 18.52
C GLY A 47 -31.23 2.91 17.87
N ALA A 48 -30.15 3.45 18.45
CA ALA A 48 -28.80 3.21 17.99
C ALA A 48 -28.33 1.77 18.28
N ARG A 49 -27.61 1.17 17.34
CA ARG A 49 -26.85 -0.05 17.56
C ARG A 49 -25.56 0.29 18.31
N ILE A 50 -25.34 -0.30 19.47
CA ILE A 50 -24.12 -0.10 20.27
C ILE A 50 -23.24 -1.33 20.13
N ILE A 51 -21.96 -1.11 19.83
CA ILE A 51 -20.91 -2.12 19.91
C ILE A 51 -19.92 -1.68 20.98
N ASP A 52 -19.88 -2.42 22.05
CA ASP A 52 -18.93 -2.23 23.15
C ASP A 52 -17.71 -3.13 22.90
N CYS A 53 -16.57 -2.51 22.65
CA CYS A 53 -15.29 -3.20 22.41
C CYS A 53 -14.51 -3.44 23.73
N GLY A 54 -15.11 -3.15 24.88
CA GLY A 54 -14.45 -3.35 26.19
C GLY A 54 -13.15 -2.54 26.30
N ASP A 55 -12.09 -3.19 26.72
CA ASP A 55 -10.77 -2.58 26.92
C ASP A 55 -9.98 -2.40 25.61
N CYS A 56 -10.55 -2.72 24.44
CA CYS A 56 -9.86 -2.55 23.17
C CYS A 56 -9.50 -1.09 22.88
N VAL A 57 -8.40 -0.90 22.16
CA VAL A 57 -8.01 0.38 21.60
C VAL A 57 -8.70 0.58 20.26
N LEU A 58 -9.46 1.68 20.14
CA LEU A 58 -10.01 2.12 18.85
C LEU A 58 -8.96 2.98 18.13
N MET A 59 -8.83 2.79 16.82
CA MET A 59 -7.96 3.62 15.99
C MET A 59 -8.48 3.68 14.54
N PRO A 60 -7.98 4.61 13.70
CA PRO A 60 -8.32 4.61 12.28
C PRO A 60 -7.99 3.27 11.64
N GLY A 61 -8.77 2.86 10.65
CA GLY A 61 -8.42 1.73 9.81
C GLY A 61 -7.07 1.92 9.12
N MET A 62 -6.25 0.89 9.12
CA MET A 62 -4.91 0.92 8.51
C MET A 62 -4.99 1.01 6.99
N MET A 63 -3.94 1.56 6.39
CA MET A 63 -3.76 1.67 4.93
C MET A 63 -2.40 1.10 4.55
N ASP A 64 -2.37 0.34 3.45
CA ASP A 64 -1.13 -0.11 2.81
C ASP A 64 -1.07 0.46 1.39
N LEU A 65 -0.09 1.33 1.13
CA LEU A 65 0.00 2.08 -0.12
C LEU A 65 0.84 1.39 -1.20
N HIS A 66 1.27 0.16 -0.96
CA HIS A 66 2.05 -0.58 -1.94
C HIS A 66 1.82 -2.09 -1.80
N VAL A 67 0.83 -2.61 -2.52
CA VAL A 67 0.54 -4.05 -2.59
C VAL A 67 0.39 -4.51 -4.03
N HIS A 68 0.58 -5.80 -4.27
CA HIS A 68 0.36 -6.47 -5.54
C HIS A 68 -0.59 -7.66 -5.34
N LEU A 69 -1.88 -7.37 -5.23
CA LEU A 69 -2.89 -8.36 -4.82
C LEU A 69 -3.01 -9.55 -5.76
N SER A 70 -2.80 -9.33 -7.05
CA SER A 70 -2.92 -10.36 -8.10
C SER A 70 -1.65 -11.20 -8.29
N ALA A 71 -0.51 -10.74 -7.75
CA ALA A 71 0.78 -11.41 -7.88
C ALA A 71 0.95 -12.63 -6.97
N ALA A 72 0.06 -12.78 -6.00
CA ALA A 72 0.16 -13.79 -4.94
C ALA A 72 0.29 -15.22 -5.47
N ASN A 73 1.20 -15.96 -4.86
CA ASN A 73 1.44 -17.36 -5.15
C ASN A 73 1.75 -18.14 -3.87
N ASP A 74 1.18 -19.33 -3.73
CA ASP A 74 1.33 -20.19 -2.55
C ASP A 74 2.45 -21.25 -2.71
N GLY A 75 3.11 -21.32 -3.89
CA GLY A 75 4.03 -22.38 -4.26
C GLY A 75 5.50 -22.14 -3.87
N ASP A 76 6.34 -23.08 -4.29
CA ASP A 76 7.79 -22.90 -4.28
C ASP A 76 8.19 -21.72 -5.17
N TYR A 77 9.38 -21.18 -4.97
CA TYR A 77 9.83 -19.99 -5.72
C TYR A 77 9.86 -20.24 -7.24
N SER A 78 10.25 -21.43 -7.67
CA SER A 78 10.15 -21.86 -9.06
C SER A 78 8.71 -21.90 -9.60
N GLN A 79 7.73 -22.11 -8.73
CA GLN A 79 6.30 -22.10 -9.08
C GLN A 79 5.77 -20.66 -9.26
N ILE A 80 6.39 -19.66 -8.64
CA ILE A 80 6.05 -18.24 -8.84
C ILE A 80 6.23 -17.87 -10.31
N GLU A 81 7.36 -18.24 -10.89
CA GLU A 81 7.66 -18.02 -12.31
C GLU A 81 6.65 -18.74 -13.20
N LEU A 82 6.42 -20.01 -12.94
CA LEU A 82 5.46 -20.80 -13.69
C LEU A 82 4.04 -20.26 -13.56
N ALA A 83 3.62 -19.86 -12.37
CA ALA A 83 2.29 -19.32 -12.12
C ALA A 83 2.03 -18.03 -12.94
N ASN A 84 3.01 -17.17 -13.10
CA ASN A 84 2.88 -15.97 -13.93
C ASN A 84 2.67 -16.31 -15.42
N VAL A 85 3.05 -17.51 -15.86
CA VAL A 85 2.91 -17.95 -17.25
C VAL A 85 1.60 -18.73 -17.49
N ILE A 86 1.17 -19.54 -16.51
CA ILE A 86 0.04 -20.47 -16.70
C ILE A 86 -1.30 -19.94 -16.16
N ARG A 87 -1.29 -18.97 -15.23
CA ARG A 87 -2.52 -18.46 -14.64
C ARG A 87 -3.26 -17.54 -15.59
N THR A 88 -4.56 -17.76 -15.67
CA THR A 88 -5.45 -16.87 -16.41
C THR A 88 -5.70 -15.57 -15.64
N PRO A 89 -6.05 -14.46 -16.32
CA PRO A 89 -6.48 -13.23 -15.64
C PRO A 89 -7.63 -13.45 -14.64
N ALA A 90 -8.53 -14.39 -14.92
CA ALA A 90 -9.63 -14.71 -14.01
C ALA A 90 -9.14 -15.34 -12.70
N GLU A 91 -8.17 -16.27 -12.76
CA GLU A 91 -7.56 -16.87 -11.57
C GLU A 91 -6.81 -15.82 -10.75
N MET A 92 -6.02 -14.96 -11.40
CA MET A 92 -5.33 -13.86 -10.75
C MET A 92 -6.29 -12.89 -10.04
N LEU A 93 -7.44 -12.60 -10.67
CA LEU A 93 -8.48 -11.75 -10.07
C LEU A 93 -9.11 -12.40 -8.83
N LEU A 94 -9.36 -13.71 -8.85
CA LEU A 94 -9.89 -14.43 -7.70
C LEU A 94 -8.89 -14.45 -6.53
N ASP A 95 -7.60 -14.58 -6.82
CA ASP A 95 -6.57 -14.46 -5.80
C ASP A 95 -6.48 -13.04 -5.25
N ALA A 96 -6.56 -12.01 -6.10
CA ALA A 96 -6.61 -10.62 -5.65
C ALA A 96 -7.82 -10.36 -4.72
N ALA A 97 -8.97 -10.94 -5.03
CA ALA A 97 -10.17 -10.88 -4.20
C ALA A 97 -9.97 -11.57 -2.83
N LYS A 98 -9.36 -12.76 -2.81
CA LYS A 98 -8.99 -13.48 -1.58
C LYS A 98 -8.02 -12.65 -0.74
N ASN A 99 -6.96 -12.14 -1.34
CA ASN A 99 -5.91 -11.41 -0.65
C ASN A 99 -6.41 -10.07 -0.10
N SER A 100 -7.22 -9.34 -0.86
CA SER A 100 -7.85 -8.11 -0.39
C SER A 100 -8.73 -8.35 0.84
N ARG A 101 -9.46 -9.47 0.88
CA ARG A 101 -10.25 -9.86 2.05
C ARG A 101 -9.37 -10.17 3.26
N VAL A 102 -8.27 -10.91 3.09
CA VAL A 102 -7.31 -11.19 4.18
C VAL A 102 -6.79 -9.90 4.78
N LEU A 103 -6.45 -8.91 3.95
CA LEU A 103 -5.97 -7.62 4.42
C LEU A 103 -7.06 -6.81 5.15
N LEU A 104 -8.31 -6.84 4.68
CA LEU A 104 -9.42 -6.24 5.42
C LEU A 104 -9.59 -6.90 6.80
N GLU A 105 -9.51 -8.22 6.87
CA GLU A 105 -9.62 -8.98 8.11
C GLU A 105 -8.44 -8.72 9.08
N SER A 106 -7.30 -8.25 8.55
CA SER A 106 -6.13 -7.80 9.30
C SER A 106 -6.18 -6.31 9.68
N GLY A 107 -7.29 -5.60 9.42
CA GLY A 107 -7.50 -4.21 9.82
C GLY A 107 -7.12 -3.16 8.77
N PHE A 108 -6.74 -3.57 7.56
CA PHE A 108 -6.48 -2.63 6.46
C PHE A 108 -7.79 -2.28 5.74
N THR A 109 -8.28 -1.05 5.92
CA THR A 109 -9.53 -0.58 5.32
C THR A 109 -9.34 0.05 3.96
N THR A 110 -8.11 0.46 3.61
CA THR A 110 -7.74 1.02 2.31
C THR A 110 -6.42 0.41 1.82
N LEU A 111 -6.37 0.04 0.54
CA LEU A 111 -5.19 -0.48 -0.12
C LEU A 111 -4.94 0.28 -1.42
N ARG A 112 -3.67 0.57 -1.72
CA ARG A 112 -3.24 1.02 -3.04
C ARG A 112 -2.52 -0.13 -3.74
N ASP A 113 -3.18 -0.73 -4.72
CA ASP A 113 -2.62 -1.83 -5.53
C ASP A 113 -1.80 -1.26 -6.68
N MET A 114 -0.54 -1.68 -6.76
CA MET A 114 0.45 -1.17 -7.72
C MET A 114 0.33 -1.79 -9.11
N ASP A 115 -0.74 -2.57 -9.35
CA ASP A 115 -0.94 -3.32 -10.59
C ASP A 115 0.05 -4.50 -10.72
N TRP A 116 -0.06 -5.27 -11.78
CA TRP A 116 0.82 -6.37 -12.14
C TRP A 116 0.82 -6.56 -13.66
N VAL A 117 1.84 -7.26 -14.17
CA VAL A 117 1.89 -7.61 -15.59
C VAL A 117 1.52 -9.08 -15.76
N THR A 118 0.53 -9.34 -16.60
CA THR A 118 0.05 -10.71 -16.89
C THR A 118 0.98 -11.42 -17.88
N ALA A 119 0.87 -12.75 -17.97
CA ALA A 119 1.59 -13.56 -18.97
C ALA A 119 1.33 -13.12 -20.44
N LEU A 120 0.27 -12.35 -20.68
CA LEU A 120 -0.01 -11.78 -22.01
C LEU A 120 0.77 -10.48 -22.27
N GLY A 121 1.71 -10.11 -21.39
CA GLY A 121 2.51 -8.90 -21.51
C GLY A 121 1.66 -7.63 -21.46
N ARG A 122 0.62 -7.61 -20.63
CA ARG A 122 -0.23 -6.44 -20.38
C ARG A 122 -0.45 -6.25 -18.88
N ASN A 123 -0.69 -5.01 -18.48
CA ASN A 123 -1.08 -4.68 -17.11
C ASN A 123 -2.47 -5.22 -16.74
N PHE A 124 -2.80 -5.20 -15.46
CA PHE A 124 -4.00 -5.82 -14.89
C PHE A 124 -5.07 -4.79 -14.46
N VAL A 125 -4.98 -3.56 -14.98
CA VAL A 125 -5.78 -2.39 -14.55
C VAL A 125 -7.29 -2.60 -14.66
N GLN A 126 -7.77 -3.26 -15.71
CA GLN A 126 -9.21 -3.48 -15.91
C GLN A 126 -9.79 -4.46 -14.89
N GLU A 127 -9.05 -5.52 -14.59
CA GLU A 127 -9.42 -6.54 -13.63
C GLU A 127 -9.44 -5.95 -12.19
N MET A 128 -8.41 -5.17 -11.84
CA MET A 128 -8.36 -4.50 -10.53
C MET A 128 -9.43 -3.42 -10.40
N GLY A 129 -9.73 -2.69 -11.46
CA GLY A 129 -10.87 -1.79 -11.52
C GLY A 129 -12.21 -2.50 -11.29
N ALA A 130 -12.39 -3.69 -11.89
CA ALA A 130 -13.59 -4.50 -11.68
C ALA A 130 -13.70 -5.01 -10.22
N LEU A 131 -12.58 -5.38 -9.61
CA LEU A 131 -12.53 -5.76 -8.19
C LEU A 131 -12.91 -4.59 -7.29
N ARG A 132 -12.27 -3.42 -7.49
CA ARG A 132 -12.58 -2.17 -6.78
C ARG A 132 -14.08 -1.85 -6.82
N ASP A 133 -14.65 -1.83 -8.03
CA ASP A 133 -16.05 -1.46 -8.26
C ASP A 133 -17.01 -2.51 -7.66
N SER A 134 -16.62 -3.79 -7.66
CA SER A 134 -17.41 -4.85 -7.03
C SER A 134 -17.42 -4.73 -5.50
N ILE A 135 -16.29 -4.38 -4.89
CA ILE A 135 -16.19 -4.12 -3.45
C ILE A 135 -17.00 -2.85 -3.10
N ALA A 136 -16.83 -1.76 -3.85
CA ALA A 136 -17.55 -0.51 -3.63
C ALA A 136 -19.07 -0.66 -3.76
N ALA A 137 -19.52 -1.54 -4.68
CA ALA A 137 -20.94 -1.86 -4.85
C ALA A 137 -21.48 -2.85 -3.80
N GLY A 138 -20.66 -3.29 -2.83
CA GLY A 138 -21.06 -4.25 -1.79
C GLY A 138 -21.34 -5.67 -2.30
N LYS A 139 -20.90 -6.02 -3.51
CA LYS A 139 -21.07 -7.36 -4.08
C LYS A 139 -20.19 -8.40 -3.40
N MET A 140 -19.09 -7.96 -2.80
CA MET A 140 -18.16 -8.78 -2.06
C MET A 140 -17.44 -7.97 -0.97
N PRO A 141 -17.00 -8.61 0.13
CA PRO A 141 -16.21 -7.92 1.16
C PRO A 141 -14.81 -7.60 0.65
N GLY A 142 -14.31 -6.44 1.04
CA GLY A 142 -12.94 -5.99 0.73
C GLY A 142 -12.70 -4.57 1.25
N PRO A 143 -11.44 -4.13 1.29
CA PRO A 143 -11.07 -2.76 1.64
C PRO A 143 -11.46 -1.79 0.53
N ARG A 144 -11.32 -0.48 0.78
CA ARG A 144 -11.31 0.53 -0.29
C ARG A 144 -10.06 0.28 -1.13
N LEU A 145 -10.25 -0.01 -2.41
CA LEU A 145 -9.15 -0.31 -3.31
C LEU A 145 -8.87 0.91 -4.20
N ILE A 146 -7.61 1.31 -4.25
CA ILE A 146 -7.07 2.31 -5.18
C ILE A 146 -6.26 1.53 -6.21
N ALA A 147 -6.80 1.39 -7.42
CA ALA A 147 -6.24 0.53 -8.46
C ALA A 147 -5.23 1.29 -9.34
N GLY A 148 -4.01 0.80 -9.42
CA GLY A 148 -2.95 1.34 -10.26
C GLY A 148 -3.13 1.04 -11.74
N GLY A 149 -2.45 1.83 -12.57
CA GLY A 149 -2.25 1.55 -13.99
C GLY A 149 -0.78 1.64 -14.32
N PHE A 150 -0.16 0.48 -14.57
CA PHE A 150 1.26 0.41 -14.85
C PHE A 150 1.56 0.97 -16.23
N VAL A 151 2.44 1.97 -16.32
CA VAL A 151 2.96 2.48 -17.59
C VAL A 151 4.17 1.66 -17.98
N LEU A 152 3.98 0.74 -18.92
CA LEU A 152 5.01 -0.20 -19.36
C LEU A 152 5.92 0.43 -20.41
N THR A 153 7.23 0.33 -20.21
CA THR A 153 8.27 0.70 -21.17
C THR A 153 9.08 -0.52 -21.57
N THR A 154 9.56 -0.56 -22.80
CA THR A 154 10.38 -1.69 -23.29
C THR A 154 11.68 -1.78 -22.51
N GLY A 155 12.00 -2.97 -22.02
CA GLY A 155 13.23 -3.25 -21.26
C GLY A 155 13.21 -2.76 -19.82
N SER A 156 12.11 -2.20 -19.32
CA SER A 156 11.96 -1.82 -17.90
C SER A 156 11.87 -3.05 -17.00
N HIS A 157 12.02 -2.84 -15.69
CA HIS A 157 11.89 -3.88 -14.67
C HIS A 157 10.66 -4.77 -14.90
N HIS A 158 9.48 -4.19 -15.11
CA HIS A 158 8.25 -4.96 -15.29
C HIS A 158 8.15 -5.66 -16.65
N ASP A 159 8.79 -5.15 -17.69
CA ASP A 159 8.92 -5.87 -18.96
C ASP A 159 9.85 -7.09 -18.80
N ARG A 160 10.93 -6.95 -18.03
CA ARG A 160 11.86 -8.03 -17.72
C ARG A 160 11.27 -9.12 -16.81
N MET A 161 10.22 -8.82 -16.08
CA MET A 161 9.45 -9.82 -15.33
C MET A 161 8.62 -10.74 -16.24
N GLN A 162 8.61 -10.51 -17.55
CA GLN A 162 7.93 -11.37 -18.52
C GLN A 162 8.93 -12.28 -19.23
N PRO A 163 8.59 -13.58 -19.44
CA PRO A 163 9.43 -14.46 -20.23
C PRO A 163 9.62 -13.89 -21.64
N ARG A 164 10.86 -13.85 -22.13
CA ARG A 164 11.22 -13.25 -23.45
C ARG A 164 10.50 -13.88 -24.63
N VAL A 165 10.04 -15.13 -24.48
CA VAL A 165 9.34 -15.88 -25.54
C VAL A 165 7.83 -15.65 -25.57
N MET A 166 7.30 -14.96 -24.57
CA MET A 166 5.86 -14.69 -24.50
C MET A 166 5.49 -13.49 -25.38
N PRO A 167 4.33 -13.54 -26.06
CA PRO A 167 3.85 -12.37 -26.80
C PRO A 167 3.57 -11.21 -25.85
N ARG A 168 3.83 -9.98 -26.31
CA ARG A 168 3.50 -8.75 -25.59
C ARG A 168 2.34 -8.05 -26.28
N ASP A 169 1.46 -7.47 -25.49
CA ASP A 169 0.47 -6.50 -26.01
C ASP A 169 1.17 -5.14 -26.21
N LEU A 170 1.82 -4.99 -27.36
CA LEU A 170 2.59 -3.80 -27.69
C LEU A 170 1.78 -2.51 -27.61
N GLU A 171 0.46 -2.58 -27.67
CA GLU A 171 -0.38 -1.39 -27.46
C GLU A 171 -0.37 -0.89 -26.00
N ARG A 172 0.08 -1.72 -25.06
CA ARG A 172 0.24 -1.37 -23.65
C ARG A 172 1.64 -0.87 -23.30
N TYR A 173 2.58 -0.96 -24.24
CA TYR A 173 3.94 -0.45 -24.10
C TYR A 173 4.07 0.91 -24.79
N GLY A 174 4.91 1.75 -24.21
CA GLY A 174 5.26 3.05 -24.79
C GLY A 174 6.76 3.31 -24.71
N ASP A 175 7.33 3.77 -25.81
CA ASP A 175 8.70 4.22 -25.91
C ASP A 175 8.73 5.61 -26.52
N GLY A 176 9.37 6.55 -25.83
CA GLY A 176 9.34 7.95 -26.13
C GLY A 176 8.09 8.70 -25.61
N PRO A 177 8.19 10.01 -25.37
CA PRO A 177 7.15 10.77 -24.66
C PRO A 177 5.75 10.68 -25.27
N TRP A 178 5.63 10.62 -26.61
CA TRP A 178 4.33 10.54 -27.28
C TRP A 178 3.63 9.21 -27.11
N ASP A 179 4.38 8.13 -27.15
CA ASP A 179 3.84 6.79 -26.90
C ASP A 179 3.47 6.59 -25.43
N ILE A 180 4.29 7.11 -24.53
CA ILE A 180 4.01 7.15 -23.10
C ILE A 180 2.71 7.89 -22.81
N ARG A 181 2.44 9.04 -23.45
CA ARG A 181 1.15 9.74 -23.33
C ARG A 181 -0.02 8.87 -23.76
N ARG A 182 0.11 8.15 -24.87
CA ARG A 182 -0.91 7.22 -25.37
C ARG A 182 -1.21 6.12 -24.35
N VAL A 183 -0.18 5.49 -23.81
CA VAL A 183 -0.31 4.39 -22.81
C VAL A 183 -0.89 4.91 -21.50
N SER A 184 -0.43 6.06 -21.02
CA SER A 184 -0.95 6.71 -19.82
C SER A 184 -2.46 6.98 -19.92
N ARG A 185 -2.92 7.61 -21.04
CA ARG A 185 -4.34 7.86 -21.30
C ARG A 185 -5.14 6.56 -21.40
N ARG A 186 -4.57 5.49 -21.95
CA ARG A 186 -5.23 4.19 -22.04
C ARG A 186 -5.45 3.60 -20.64
N ASN A 187 -4.44 3.63 -19.77
CA ASN A 187 -4.58 3.16 -18.40
C ASN A 187 -5.64 3.95 -17.62
N LEU A 188 -5.65 5.28 -17.76
CA LEU A 188 -6.66 6.14 -17.12
C LEU A 188 -8.06 5.84 -17.66
N ARG A 189 -8.23 5.64 -18.98
CA ARG A 189 -9.49 5.24 -19.60
C ARG A 189 -9.95 3.87 -19.09
N ASP A 190 -9.03 2.94 -18.90
CA ASP A 190 -9.30 1.57 -18.45
C ASP A 190 -9.62 1.48 -16.95
N GLY A 191 -9.56 2.60 -16.23
CA GLY A 191 -10.06 2.74 -14.87
C GLY A 191 -8.99 2.88 -13.79
N ALA A 192 -7.74 3.18 -14.15
CA ALA A 192 -6.70 3.45 -13.18
C ALA A 192 -7.03 4.67 -12.31
N ASP A 193 -6.84 4.53 -10.99
CA ASP A 193 -6.98 5.63 -10.02
C ASP A 193 -5.68 6.44 -9.89
N PHE A 194 -4.56 5.86 -10.28
CA PHE A 194 -3.24 6.50 -10.35
C PHE A 194 -2.37 5.79 -11.39
N LEU A 195 -1.26 6.41 -11.80
CA LEU A 195 -0.30 5.78 -12.67
C LEU A 195 0.94 5.33 -11.89
N LYS A 196 1.48 4.17 -12.25
CA LYS A 196 2.73 3.64 -11.72
C LYS A 196 3.80 3.67 -12.79
N ALA A 197 4.96 4.27 -12.49
CA ALA A 197 6.15 4.29 -13.33
C ALA A 197 7.30 3.49 -12.70
N CYS A 198 8.13 2.82 -13.51
CA CYS A 198 9.43 2.30 -13.10
C CYS A 198 10.52 3.24 -13.61
N VAL A 199 11.26 3.87 -12.68
CA VAL A 199 12.34 4.80 -13.03
C VAL A 199 13.70 4.10 -13.01
N SER A 200 13.90 3.15 -12.12
CA SER A 200 15.09 2.29 -12.09
C SER A 200 14.74 0.81 -12.28
N GLY A 201 15.74 -0.03 -12.48
CA GLY A 201 15.59 -1.48 -12.37
C GLY A 201 15.21 -1.92 -10.97
N GLY A 202 14.90 -3.19 -10.80
CA GLY A 202 14.41 -3.75 -9.55
C GLY A 202 14.89 -5.17 -9.30
N GLN A 203 14.33 -5.82 -8.27
CA GLN A 203 14.59 -7.23 -8.01
C GLN A 203 13.70 -8.09 -8.88
N CYS A 204 14.26 -8.77 -9.85
CA CYS A 204 13.56 -9.65 -10.77
C CYS A 204 14.01 -11.11 -10.62
N SER A 205 13.03 -12.02 -10.54
CA SER A 205 13.30 -13.48 -10.50
C SER A 205 13.59 -14.09 -11.87
N PHE A 206 13.22 -13.41 -12.95
CA PHE A 206 13.20 -13.97 -14.31
C PHE A 206 14.35 -13.50 -15.18
N ASP A 207 14.95 -12.37 -14.87
CA ASP A 207 16.05 -11.82 -15.66
C ASP A 207 17.20 -11.36 -14.73
N ARG A 208 18.28 -12.13 -14.73
CA ARG A 208 19.51 -11.79 -13.97
C ARG A 208 20.21 -10.52 -14.48
N HIS A 209 19.77 -9.97 -15.59
CA HIS A 209 20.27 -8.73 -16.18
C HIS A 209 19.42 -7.51 -15.80
N ASP A 210 18.38 -7.69 -14.97
CA ASP A 210 17.65 -6.58 -14.40
C ASP A 210 18.48 -6.03 -13.22
N ASP A 211 19.14 -4.91 -13.45
CA ASP A 211 20.03 -4.28 -12.48
C ASP A 211 19.34 -3.08 -11.84
N LEU A 212 19.44 -2.98 -10.51
CA LEU A 212 18.87 -1.85 -9.73
C LEU A 212 19.33 -0.48 -10.25
N TRP A 213 20.54 -0.42 -10.85
CA TRP A 213 21.12 0.81 -11.38
C TRP A 213 20.71 1.13 -12.83
N ASP A 214 20.00 0.22 -13.51
CA ASP A 214 19.46 0.47 -14.83
C ASP A 214 18.45 1.63 -14.79
N ARG A 215 18.60 2.58 -15.69
CA ARG A 215 17.60 3.61 -15.93
C ARG A 215 16.52 3.05 -16.87
N ASN A 216 15.31 2.91 -16.40
CA ASN A 216 14.20 2.27 -17.15
C ASN A 216 13.39 3.25 -18.00
N ILE A 217 13.51 4.55 -17.75
CA ILE A 217 12.72 5.61 -18.39
C ILE A 217 13.56 6.87 -18.52
N THR A 218 13.35 7.67 -19.55
CA THR A 218 13.97 9.00 -19.67
C THR A 218 13.22 10.04 -18.83
N GLN A 219 13.83 11.20 -18.60
CA GLN A 219 13.19 12.30 -17.86
C GLN A 219 11.92 12.77 -18.60
N GLU A 220 12.00 12.94 -19.91
CA GLU A 220 10.87 13.41 -20.74
C GLU A 220 9.71 12.41 -20.78
N GLU A 221 9.99 11.11 -20.70
CA GLU A 221 8.97 10.08 -20.61
C GLU A 221 8.27 10.10 -19.24
N LEU A 222 9.03 10.26 -18.15
CA LEU A 222 8.46 10.38 -16.81
C LEU A 222 7.59 11.64 -16.66
N GLU A 223 8.07 12.76 -17.17
CA GLU A 223 7.29 14.02 -17.23
C GLU A 223 6.00 13.86 -18.05
N ALA A 224 6.04 13.08 -19.14
CA ALA A 224 4.85 12.78 -19.92
C ALA A 224 3.81 11.95 -19.16
N ILE A 225 4.25 11.00 -18.28
CA ILE A 225 3.36 10.25 -17.39
C ILE A 225 2.68 11.20 -16.41
N VAL A 226 3.48 12.05 -15.76
CA VAL A 226 3.00 12.98 -14.73
C VAL A 226 2.02 14.00 -15.32
N ASP A 227 2.35 14.59 -16.46
CA ASP A 227 1.49 15.56 -17.15
C ASP A 227 0.12 14.94 -17.51
N GLU A 228 0.10 13.73 -18.07
CA GLU A 228 -1.15 13.04 -18.40
C GLU A 228 -1.96 12.64 -17.15
N ALA A 229 -1.32 12.15 -16.10
CA ALA A 229 -2.02 11.79 -14.87
C ALA A 229 -2.62 13.03 -14.19
N HIS A 230 -1.83 14.08 -14.02
CA HIS A 230 -2.26 15.30 -13.35
C HIS A 230 -3.35 16.05 -14.15
N ALA A 231 -3.34 15.97 -15.49
CA ALA A 231 -4.43 16.51 -16.33
C ALA A 231 -5.79 15.85 -16.01
N TYR A 232 -5.79 14.60 -15.52
CA TYR A 232 -6.97 13.89 -15.04
C TYR A 232 -7.13 13.93 -13.49
N GLN A 233 -6.34 14.75 -12.80
CA GLN A 233 -6.31 14.84 -11.34
C GLN A 233 -6.01 13.47 -10.67
N LYS A 234 -5.15 12.67 -11.30
CA LYS A 234 -4.71 11.38 -10.80
C LYS A 234 -3.24 11.46 -10.38
N PRO A 235 -2.86 10.87 -9.23
CA PRO A 235 -1.46 10.87 -8.79
C PRO A 235 -0.59 9.89 -9.59
N VAL A 236 0.73 10.05 -9.39
CA VAL A 236 1.76 9.15 -9.93
C VAL A 236 2.62 8.61 -8.81
N ALA A 237 2.85 7.30 -8.80
CA ALA A 237 3.78 6.61 -7.93
C ALA A 237 5.00 6.14 -8.75
N ALA A 238 6.21 6.36 -8.26
CA ALA A 238 7.45 6.04 -8.97
C ALA A 238 8.32 5.03 -8.21
N HIS A 239 8.59 3.88 -8.82
CA HIS A 239 9.56 2.90 -8.34
C HIS A 239 10.99 3.43 -8.54
N CYS A 240 11.73 3.60 -7.46
CA CYS A 240 13.05 4.21 -7.44
C CYS A 240 13.98 3.47 -6.47
N HIS A 241 15.06 2.88 -6.97
CA HIS A 241 16.07 2.27 -6.11
C HIS A 241 17.36 3.09 -5.99
N THR A 242 17.61 4.01 -6.91
CA THR A 242 18.89 4.74 -7.00
C THR A 242 18.73 6.24 -6.73
N PRO A 243 19.79 6.94 -6.33
CA PRO A 243 19.74 8.40 -6.15
C PRO A 243 19.30 9.14 -7.42
N LEU A 244 19.74 8.66 -8.59
CA LEU A 244 19.32 9.24 -9.87
C LEU A 244 17.80 9.10 -10.08
N SER A 245 17.24 7.91 -9.86
CA SER A 245 15.80 7.69 -10.04
C SER A 245 14.95 8.51 -9.07
N VAL A 246 15.39 8.68 -7.81
CA VAL A 246 14.73 9.55 -6.84
C VAL A 246 14.71 11.01 -7.32
N LYS A 247 15.87 11.53 -7.78
CA LYS A 247 15.96 12.91 -8.29
C LYS A 247 15.10 13.12 -9.53
N MET A 248 15.12 12.19 -10.48
CA MET A 248 14.25 12.21 -11.67
C MET A 248 12.78 12.23 -11.30
N ALA A 249 12.37 11.42 -10.33
CA ALA A 249 10.99 11.34 -9.85
C ALA A 249 10.53 12.68 -9.24
N ILE A 250 11.38 13.29 -8.41
CA ILE A 250 11.08 14.60 -7.80
C ILE A 250 10.99 15.69 -8.86
N GLU A 251 11.94 15.74 -9.81
CA GLU A 251 11.97 16.73 -10.89
C GLU A 251 10.74 16.62 -11.80
N ALA A 252 10.32 15.41 -12.14
CA ALA A 252 9.11 15.17 -12.92
C ALA A 252 7.81 15.52 -12.17
N GLY A 253 7.85 15.60 -10.83
CA GLY A 253 6.70 15.98 -10.02
C GLY A 253 5.80 14.81 -9.61
N VAL A 254 6.32 13.58 -9.45
CA VAL A 254 5.54 12.42 -8.94
C VAL A 254 4.99 12.69 -7.54
N ASP A 255 3.96 11.99 -7.14
CA ASP A 255 3.28 12.23 -5.86
C ASP A 255 3.86 11.37 -4.73
N THR A 256 4.30 10.15 -5.02
CA THR A 256 4.99 9.28 -4.06
C THR A 256 6.20 8.60 -4.69
N VAL A 257 7.27 8.44 -3.89
CA VAL A 257 8.51 7.77 -4.29
C VAL A 257 8.63 6.47 -3.51
N GLU A 258 8.62 5.36 -4.23
CA GLU A 258 8.59 4.03 -3.65
C GLU A 258 10.02 3.50 -3.42
N HIS A 259 10.23 2.70 -2.38
CA HIS A 259 11.48 2.02 -2.01
C HIS A 259 12.61 2.95 -1.56
N CYS A 260 13.30 3.62 -2.48
CA CYS A 260 14.44 4.49 -2.20
C CYS A 260 15.61 3.77 -1.52
N THR A 261 16.07 2.65 -2.12
CA THR A 261 17.07 1.74 -1.54
C THR A 261 18.44 2.37 -1.38
N TYR A 262 18.95 3.04 -2.40
CA TYR A 262 20.23 3.74 -2.34
C TYR A 262 20.02 5.24 -2.27
N VAL A 263 20.83 5.92 -1.49
CA VAL A 263 20.73 7.38 -1.31
C VAL A 263 22.09 8.04 -1.35
N ASP A 264 22.14 9.24 -1.93
CA ASP A 264 23.18 10.22 -1.71
C ASP A 264 22.61 11.44 -0.94
N GLU A 265 23.47 12.34 -0.47
CA GLU A 265 23.04 13.51 0.29
C GLU A 265 22.11 14.42 -0.51
N ASP A 266 22.32 14.50 -1.82
CA ASP A 266 21.53 15.34 -2.71
C ASP A 266 20.11 14.78 -2.89
N ALA A 267 19.96 13.47 -3.12
CA ALA A 267 18.65 12.81 -3.20
C ALA A 267 17.88 12.92 -1.89
N VAL A 268 18.54 12.74 -0.73
CA VAL A 268 17.94 12.93 0.60
C VAL A 268 17.42 14.34 0.77
N SER A 269 18.28 15.34 0.47
CA SER A 269 17.92 16.75 0.60
C SER A 269 16.76 17.15 -0.31
N GLN A 270 16.77 16.69 -1.57
CA GLN A 270 15.72 17.00 -2.53
C GLN A 270 14.39 16.36 -2.12
N LEU A 271 14.40 15.09 -1.68
CA LEU A 271 13.17 14.42 -1.25
C LEU A 271 12.57 15.10 0.00
N ALA A 272 13.41 15.45 0.98
CA ALA A 272 12.95 16.18 2.17
C ALA A 272 12.36 17.55 1.81
N ALA A 273 13.02 18.30 0.93
CA ALA A 273 12.55 19.62 0.48
C ALA A 273 11.29 19.55 -0.39
N SER A 274 11.08 18.47 -1.12
CA SER A 274 9.91 18.28 -1.99
C SER A 274 8.60 18.14 -1.23
N GLY A 275 8.64 17.70 0.03
CA GLY A 275 7.46 17.36 0.83
C GLY A 275 6.70 16.12 0.36
N ARG A 276 7.23 15.39 -0.62
CA ARG A 276 6.65 14.13 -1.12
C ARG A 276 6.83 13.02 -0.10
N TYR A 277 5.97 12.00 -0.20
CA TYR A 277 6.07 10.82 0.65
C TYR A 277 7.01 9.78 0.04
N ASN A 278 7.87 9.22 0.90
CA ASN A 278 8.53 7.94 0.62
C ASN A 278 7.64 6.80 1.14
N VAL A 279 7.52 5.75 0.34
CA VAL A 279 6.88 4.48 0.69
C VAL A 279 7.93 3.38 0.70
N PRO A 280 8.55 3.04 1.87
CA PRO A 280 9.84 2.35 1.94
C PRO A 280 9.83 0.85 1.59
N THR A 281 8.74 0.13 1.90
CA THR A 281 8.56 -1.32 1.61
C THR A 281 9.66 -2.22 2.21
N LEU A 282 9.92 -2.09 3.49
CA LEU A 282 11.03 -2.77 4.17
C LEU A 282 10.72 -4.22 4.58
N ALA A 283 9.43 -4.57 4.77
CA ALA A 283 9.04 -5.89 5.28
C ALA A 283 9.53 -7.06 4.40
N LEU A 284 9.61 -6.87 3.08
CA LEU A 284 10.15 -7.88 2.16
C LEU A 284 11.68 -8.03 2.22
N ARG A 285 12.36 -7.15 2.95
CA ARG A 285 13.83 -7.07 3.01
C ARG A 285 14.40 -7.70 4.29
N GLU A 286 13.55 -8.16 5.20
CA GLU A 286 13.99 -8.81 6.43
C GLU A 286 14.65 -10.17 6.15
N GLU A 287 15.66 -10.50 6.95
CA GLU A 287 16.41 -11.77 6.85
C GLU A 287 15.48 -12.99 6.86
N ALA A 288 14.43 -12.97 7.70
CA ALA A 288 13.45 -14.07 7.77
C ALA A 288 12.71 -14.27 6.43
N VAL A 289 12.45 -13.19 5.67
CA VAL A 289 11.81 -13.27 4.36
C VAL A 289 12.80 -13.77 3.30
N ILE A 290 14.06 -13.34 3.37
CA ILE A 290 15.14 -13.83 2.48
C ILE A 290 15.37 -15.32 2.71
N GLU A 291 15.42 -15.78 3.95
CA GLU A 291 15.54 -17.19 4.28
C GLU A 291 14.32 -18.02 3.86
N GLU A 292 13.12 -17.45 3.92
CA GLU A 292 11.93 -18.11 3.38
C GLU A 292 12.03 -18.26 1.85
N ARG A 293 12.51 -17.25 1.12
CA ARG A 293 12.78 -17.35 -0.32
C ARG A 293 13.79 -18.48 -0.61
N ARG A 294 14.86 -18.56 0.19
CA ARG A 294 15.87 -19.64 0.08
C ARG A 294 15.24 -21.01 0.27
N ARG A 295 14.44 -21.19 1.34
CA ARG A 295 13.73 -22.46 1.62
C ARG A 295 12.76 -22.87 0.51
N ARG A 296 12.20 -21.89 -0.21
CA ARG A 296 11.31 -22.10 -1.35
C ARG A 296 12.05 -22.25 -2.69
N GLY A 297 13.37 -22.34 -2.68
CA GLY A 297 14.17 -22.65 -3.87
C GLY A 297 14.48 -21.43 -4.74
N ALA A 298 14.51 -20.22 -4.19
CA ALA A 298 14.99 -19.05 -4.92
C ALA A 298 16.46 -19.23 -5.35
N GLU A 299 16.78 -18.82 -6.58
CA GLU A 299 18.14 -18.91 -7.10
C GLU A 299 19.10 -17.95 -6.36
N GLU A 300 20.39 -18.31 -6.30
CA GLU A 300 21.40 -17.54 -5.56
C GLU A 300 21.52 -16.08 -6.03
N PHE A 301 21.32 -15.78 -7.31
CA PHE A 301 21.37 -14.39 -7.78
C PHE A 301 20.20 -13.56 -7.22
N VAL A 302 19.02 -14.16 -7.07
CA VAL A 302 17.82 -13.51 -6.47
C VAL A 302 18.06 -13.22 -4.99
N LEU A 303 18.66 -14.18 -4.27
CA LEU A 303 19.01 -14.02 -2.86
C LEU A 303 20.09 -12.97 -2.67
N ALA A 304 21.09 -12.92 -3.57
CA ALA A 304 22.13 -11.89 -3.54
C ALA A 304 21.56 -10.48 -3.75
N GLN A 305 20.67 -10.30 -4.74
CA GLN A 305 19.98 -9.02 -4.96
C GLN A 305 19.09 -8.65 -3.75
N ALA A 306 18.36 -9.61 -3.19
CA ALA A 306 17.53 -9.36 -2.01
C ALA A 306 18.35 -8.87 -0.82
N LYS A 307 19.51 -9.49 -0.59
CA LYS A 307 20.43 -9.10 0.47
C LYS A 307 21.06 -7.73 0.19
N GLU A 308 21.47 -7.45 -1.04
CA GLU A 308 22.01 -6.14 -1.43
C GLU A 308 21.01 -5.02 -1.16
N ILE A 309 19.73 -5.22 -1.51
CA ILE A 309 18.67 -4.26 -1.20
C ILE A 309 18.52 -4.11 0.31
N ALA A 310 18.45 -5.21 1.06
CA ALA A 310 18.30 -5.21 2.51
C ALA A 310 19.44 -4.46 3.21
N ASP A 311 20.66 -4.70 2.83
CA ASP A 311 21.87 -4.06 3.43
C ASP A 311 21.87 -2.53 3.24
N ASN A 312 21.13 -2.00 2.27
CA ASN A 312 21.09 -0.57 1.95
C ASN A 312 19.79 0.13 2.38
N CYS A 313 18.63 -0.50 2.22
CA CYS A 313 17.34 0.17 2.43
C CYS A 313 17.09 0.58 3.88
N PHE A 314 17.55 -0.20 4.87
CA PHE A 314 17.40 0.15 6.29
C PHE A 314 18.23 1.38 6.63
N ALA A 315 19.50 1.44 6.21
CA ALA A 315 20.36 2.60 6.41
C ALA A 315 19.83 3.84 5.67
N SER A 316 19.24 3.65 4.49
CA SER A 316 18.61 4.73 3.72
C SER A 316 17.39 5.29 4.43
N PHE A 317 16.55 4.42 5.01
CA PHE A 317 15.40 4.86 5.81
C PHE A 317 15.82 5.74 6.98
N GLU A 318 16.85 5.36 7.74
CA GLU A 318 17.37 6.18 8.84
C GLU A 318 17.82 7.55 8.37
N ARG A 319 18.57 7.63 7.26
CA ARG A 319 19.01 8.91 6.69
C ARG A 319 17.85 9.79 6.22
N TYR A 320 16.83 9.21 5.59
CA TYR A 320 15.62 9.93 5.21
C TYR A 320 14.85 10.43 6.43
N ARG A 321 14.72 9.60 7.48
CA ARG A 321 14.08 9.98 8.73
C ARG A 321 14.79 11.17 9.39
N GLU A 322 16.11 11.11 9.49
CA GLU A 322 16.92 12.19 10.07
C GLU A 322 16.81 13.51 9.28
N ALA A 323 16.62 13.41 7.97
CA ALA A 323 16.40 14.57 7.10
C ALA A 323 14.95 15.09 7.13
N GLY A 324 14.02 14.44 7.84
CA GLY A 324 12.62 14.86 7.95
C GLY A 324 11.76 14.50 6.72
N VAL A 325 12.16 13.50 5.95
CA VAL A 325 11.32 12.98 4.86
C VAL A 325 10.03 12.39 5.44
N LYS A 326 8.92 12.65 4.79
CA LYS A 326 7.62 12.08 5.17
C LYS A 326 7.52 10.63 4.73
N PHE A 327 7.03 9.76 5.60
CA PHE A 327 6.77 8.36 5.29
C PHE A 327 5.28 8.05 5.26
N ALA A 328 4.88 7.24 4.28
CA ALA A 328 3.59 6.55 4.26
C ALA A 328 3.86 5.05 4.14
N MET A 329 3.07 4.24 4.87
CA MET A 329 3.28 2.80 4.90
C MET A 329 2.93 2.15 3.56
N GLY A 330 3.79 1.23 3.11
CA GLY A 330 3.56 0.29 2.04
C GLY A 330 4.52 -0.88 2.19
N THR A 331 4.07 -2.09 1.84
CA THR A 331 4.80 -3.33 2.12
C THR A 331 5.42 -4.00 0.92
N ASP A 332 4.96 -3.68 -0.29
CA ASP A 332 5.30 -4.40 -1.52
C ASP A 332 4.91 -5.90 -1.47
N THR A 333 3.90 -6.22 -0.65
CA THR A 333 3.42 -7.59 -0.51
C THR A 333 2.91 -8.12 -1.85
N CYS A 334 3.52 -9.19 -2.32
CA CYS A 334 3.27 -9.80 -3.62
C CYS A 334 3.30 -11.34 -3.64
N TRP A 335 3.47 -12.02 -2.49
CA TRP A 335 3.52 -13.47 -2.40
C TRP A 335 3.13 -13.97 -1.00
N HIS A 336 2.67 -15.22 -0.90
CA HIS A 336 2.44 -15.86 0.39
C HIS A 336 3.76 -16.35 1.02
N PRO A 337 3.92 -16.26 2.36
CA PRO A 337 2.88 -15.97 3.36
C PRO A 337 2.79 -14.49 3.81
N THR A 338 3.20 -13.52 3.02
CA THR A 338 3.28 -12.12 3.47
C THR A 338 1.92 -11.42 3.61
N PHE A 339 0.88 -11.88 2.90
CA PHE A 339 -0.48 -11.34 3.05
C PHE A 339 -1.05 -11.62 4.44
N GLY A 340 -1.49 -10.58 5.12
CA GLY A 340 -2.03 -10.62 6.49
C GLY A 340 -1.02 -10.25 7.57
N SER A 341 0.28 -10.21 7.25
CA SER A 341 1.33 -9.73 8.15
C SER A 341 1.87 -8.34 7.79
N ASN A 342 1.12 -7.58 6.99
CA ASN A 342 1.53 -6.27 6.46
C ASN A 342 1.92 -5.27 7.55
N ALA A 343 1.24 -5.28 8.71
CA ALA A 343 1.58 -4.41 9.84
C ALA A 343 2.98 -4.68 10.44
N ARG A 344 3.70 -5.71 9.97
CA ARG A 344 5.11 -5.93 10.31
C ARG A 344 5.99 -4.75 9.88
N GLU A 345 5.64 -4.08 8.80
CA GLU A 345 6.29 -2.86 8.33
C GLU A 345 6.39 -1.81 9.44
N LEU A 346 5.35 -1.66 10.27
CA LEU A 346 5.33 -0.70 11.37
C LEU A 346 6.35 -1.03 12.47
N SER A 347 6.54 -2.33 12.77
CA SER A 347 7.56 -2.74 13.75
C SER A 347 8.98 -2.47 13.25
N ILE A 348 9.19 -2.59 11.95
CA ILE A 348 10.48 -2.24 11.33
C ILE A 348 10.71 -0.74 11.47
N TYR A 349 9.71 0.11 11.19
CA TYR A 349 9.84 1.56 11.36
C TYR A 349 10.17 1.95 12.79
N VAL A 350 9.54 1.31 13.79
CA VAL A 350 9.87 1.53 15.21
C VAL A 350 11.30 1.09 15.51
N SER A 351 11.75 -0.06 15.00
CA SER A 351 13.13 -0.51 15.20
C SER A 351 14.18 0.41 14.58
N LEU A 352 13.77 1.19 13.54
CA LEU A 352 14.59 2.18 12.85
C LEU A 352 14.39 3.60 13.38
N GLY A 353 13.74 3.76 14.54
CA GLY A 353 13.72 4.99 15.30
C GLY A 353 12.49 5.89 15.17
N LEU A 354 11.39 5.41 14.57
CA LEU A 354 10.09 6.04 14.77
C LEU A 354 9.51 5.62 16.12
N THR A 355 8.72 6.49 16.73
CA THR A 355 7.86 6.11 17.84
C THR A 355 6.69 5.27 17.33
N GLU A 356 6.02 4.50 18.21
CA GLU A 356 4.82 3.73 17.87
C GLU A 356 3.72 4.63 17.29
N MET A 357 3.56 5.84 17.83
CA MET A 357 2.59 6.82 17.31
C MET A 357 2.96 7.27 15.90
N GLU A 358 4.20 7.61 15.64
CA GLU A 358 4.66 7.97 14.29
C GLU A 358 4.48 6.82 13.31
N ALA A 359 4.79 5.59 13.72
CA ALA A 359 4.56 4.39 12.89
C ALA A 359 3.06 4.21 12.58
N ILE A 360 2.16 4.36 13.55
CA ILE A 360 0.70 4.34 13.33
C ILE A 360 0.29 5.45 12.36
N GLN A 361 0.86 6.64 12.48
CA GLN A 361 0.55 7.73 11.56
C GLN A 361 0.96 7.42 10.12
N THR A 362 2.03 6.64 9.87
CA THR A 362 2.41 6.25 8.51
C THR A 362 1.33 5.43 7.79
N THR A 363 0.61 4.58 8.53
CA THR A 363 -0.46 3.71 7.99
C THR A 363 -1.87 4.33 8.10
N THR A 364 -2.00 5.53 8.65
CA THR A 364 -3.29 6.21 8.86
C THR A 364 -3.27 7.61 8.24
N ARG A 365 -2.95 8.63 9.01
CA ARG A 365 -2.96 10.03 8.60
C ARG A 365 -2.06 10.31 7.40
N ASN A 366 -0.80 9.85 7.45
CA ASN A 366 0.17 10.11 6.40
C ASN A 366 -0.20 9.37 5.10
N ALA A 367 -0.68 8.12 5.22
CA ALA A 367 -1.18 7.37 4.07
C ALA A 367 -2.37 8.07 3.41
N ALA A 368 -3.31 8.59 4.22
CA ALA A 368 -4.44 9.35 3.70
C ALA A 368 -4.00 10.66 3.01
N ASP A 369 -3.00 11.36 3.58
CA ASP A 369 -2.43 12.58 2.99
C ASP A 369 -1.71 12.27 1.66
N ALA A 370 -0.90 11.21 1.63
CA ALA A 370 -0.23 10.75 0.41
C ALA A 370 -1.20 10.38 -0.73
N LEU A 371 -2.41 9.92 -0.38
CA LEU A 371 -3.49 9.64 -1.33
C LEU A 371 -4.34 10.88 -1.68
N GLY A 372 -4.10 12.04 -1.06
CA GLY A 372 -4.96 13.22 -1.19
C GLY A 372 -6.35 13.06 -0.54
N MET A 373 -6.49 12.11 0.39
CA MET A 373 -7.77 11.73 1.02
C MET A 373 -7.85 12.13 2.51
N LEU A 374 -6.89 12.92 3.02
CA LEU A 374 -6.84 13.27 4.44
C LEU A 374 -8.11 14.01 4.93
N GLY A 375 -8.80 14.71 4.05
CA GLY A 375 -10.08 15.35 4.39
C GLY A 375 -11.20 14.36 4.76
N ASP A 376 -11.13 13.13 4.26
CA ASP A 376 -12.14 12.08 4.45
C ASP A 376 -11.68 10.91 5.31
N LEU A 377 -10.38 10.62 5.37
CA LEU A 377 -9.80 9.40 5.96
C LEU A 377 -8.62 9.69 6.89
N GLY A 378 -8.08 8.65 7.49
CA GLY A 378 -6.77 8.64 8.18
C GLY A 378 -6.79 9.07 9.63
N THR A 379 -7.88 9.68 10.11
CA THR A 379 -8.07 10.04 11.53
C THR A 379 -9.51 9.80 11.96
N VAL A 380 -9.74 9.66 13.28
CA VAL A 380 -11.06 9.50 13.87
C VAL A 380 -11.58 10.87 14.32
N GLU A 381 -12.23 11.58 13.40
CA GLU A 381 -12.75 12.93 13.62
C GLU A 381 -14.16 13.08 13.03
N ALA A 382 -14.96 13.96 13.61
CA ALA A 382 -16.30 14.26 13.08
C ALA A 382 -16.23 14.79 11.63
N GLY A 383 -17.11 14.27 10.79
CA GLY A 383 -17.18 14.56 9.35
C GLY A 383 -16.45 13.53 8.47
N LYS A 384 -15.50 12.78 9.00
CA LYS A 384 -14.74 11.78 8.23
C LYS A 384 -15.50 10.47 8.05
N ILE A 385 -15.12 9.71 7.06
CA ILE A 385 -15.64 8.36 6.81
C ILE A 385 -15.23 7.46 7.97
N ALA A 386 -16.17 6.65 8.44
CA ALA A 386 -15.96 5.78 9.59
C ALA A 386 -15.24 4.49 9.20
N ASP A 387 -13.93 4.60 9.00
CA ASP A 387 -13.00 3.50 8.86
C ASP A 387 -12.24 3.34 10.19
N ILE A 388 -12.63 2.38 11.01
CA ILE A 388 -12.18 2.24 12.41
C ILE A 388 -11.90 0.76 12.70
N ILE A 389 -10.81 0.49 13.43
CA ILE A 389 -10.54 -0.83 13.98
C ILE A 389 -10.50 -0.82 15.49
N ALA A 390 -10.84 -1.95 16.11
CA ALA A 390 -10.63 -2.20 17.54
C ALA A 390 -9.56 -3.26 17.73
N VAL A 391 -8.52 -2.93 18.49
CA VAL A 391 -7.34 -3.75 18.73
C VAL A 391 -7.31 -4.22 20.18
N ASP A 392 -7.08 -5.51 20.40
CA ASP A 392 -6.88 -6.10 21.73
C ASP A 392 -5.47 -5.78 22.24
N GLY A 393 -5.39 -4.94 23.27
CA GLY A 393 -4.17 -4.36 23.81
C GLY A 393 -3.77 -3.05 23.14
N ASN A 394 -2.85 -2.34 23.76
CA ASN A 394 -2.45 -1.00 23.34
C ASN A 394 -1.27 -1.07 22.34
N PRO A 395 -1.43 -0.69 21.07
CA PRO A 395 -0.33 -0.69 20.10
C PRO A 395 0.74 0.40 20.36
N LEU A 396 0.51 1.37 21.26
CA LEU A 396 1.53 2.31 21.71
C LEU A 396 2.49 1.71 22.74
N ASP A 397 2.10 0.61 23.42
CA ASP A 397 2.98 -0.13 24.31
C ASP A 397 3.76 -1.21 23.56
N ASP A 398 3.16 -1.75 22.47
CA ASP A 398 3.72 -2.81 21.66
C ASP A 398 3.05 -2.79 20.27
N ILE A 399 3.72 -2.21 19.31
CA ILE A 399 3.24 -2.06 17.91
C ILE A 399 3.01 -3.41 17.23
N SER A 400 3.70 -4.48 17.65
CA SER A 400 3.57 -5.82 17.07
C SER A 400 2.16 -6.42 17.22
N ARG A 401 1.34 -5.90 18.13
CA ARG A 401 -0.07 -6.29 18.31
C ARG A 401 -0.90 -6.11 17.03
N LEU A 402 -0.53 -5.14 16.19
CA LEU A 402 -1.19 -4.90 14.91
C LEU A 402 -0.91 -6.00 13.86
N GLN A 403 0.13 -6.83 14.06
CA GLN A 403 0.48 -7.93 13.17
C GLN A 403 -0.38 -9.18 13.38
N GLU A 404 -1.01 -9.29 14.54
CA GLU A 404 -1.79 -10.46 14.93
C GLU A 404 -3.26 -10.27 14.53
N MET A 405 -3.69 -10.89 13.44
CA MET A 405 -5.10 -10.80 12.98
C MET A 405 -6.11 -11.14 14.08
N ALA A 406 -5.77 -12.03 15.00
CA ALA A 406 -6.63 -12.41 16.14
C ALA A 406 -6.86 -11.26 17.14
N ARG A 407 -5.96 -10.27 17.19
CA ARG A 407 -6.09 -9.08 18.03
C ARG A 407 -6.93 -7.97 17.37
N ILE A 408 -7.15 -8.04 16.07
CA ILE A 408 -8.08 -7.14 15.39
C ILE A 408 -9.50 -7.64 15.66
N LYS A 409 -10.11 -7.10 16.71
CA LYS A 409 -11.43 -7.56 17.21
C LYS A 409 -12.60 -7.02 16.40
N LEU A 410 -12.48 -5.83 15.87
CA LEU A 410 -13.51 -5.19 15.06
C LEU A 410 -12.86 -4.48 13.87
N VAL A 411 -13.50 -4.57 12.71
CA VAL A 411 -13.20 -3.71 11.56
C VAL A 411 -14.51 -3.08 11.09
N VAL A 412 -14.55 -1.77 11.12
CA VAL A 412 -15.63 -0.95 10.54
C VAL A 412 -15.06 -0.25 9.31
N LYS A 413 -15.71 -0.43 8.17
CA LYS A 413 -15.37 0.22 6.91
C LYS A 413 -16.60 0.99 6.39
N GLU A 414 -16.42 2.27 6.14
CA GLU A 414 -17.52 3.13 5.67
C GLU A 414 -18.76 3.03 6.57
N GLY A 415 -18.54 2.93 7.90
CA GLY A 415 -19.58 2.77 8.89
C GLY A 415 -20.23 1.39 8.98
N ASN A 416 -19.83 0.45 8.14
CA ASN A 416 -20.34 -0.92 8.15
C ASN A 416 -19.37 -1.87 8.86
N VAL A 417 -19.89 -2.73 9.71
CA VAL A 417 -19.11 -3.76 10.40
C VAL A 417 -18.71 -4.84 9.40
N ALA A 418 -17.44 -4.85 9.03
CA ALA A 418 -16.86 -5.83 8.10
C ALA A 418 -16.35 -7.08 8.83
N VAL A 419 -15.81 -6.91 10.05
CA VAL A 419 -15.30 -7.99 10.91
C VAL A 419 -15.75 -7.74 12.34
N ASN A 420 -16.19 -8.79 13.03
CA ASN A 420 -16.48 -8.74 14.47
C ASN A 420 -16.01 -10.03 15.13
N ARG A 421 -15.01 -9.92 16.02
CA ARG A 421 -14.40 -10.99 16.82
C ARG A 421 -14.41 -10.65 18.31
N LEU A 422 -15.38 -9.82 18.76
CA LEU A 422 -15.48 -9.36 20.16
C LEU A 422 -15.96 -10.42 21.15
N ASN A 423 -16.33 -11.62 20.70
CA ASN A 423 -16.86 -12.71 21.56
C ASN A 423 -15.76 -13.66 21.97
#